data_736253f13ad22843958047ab3e9008cc
#
_entry.id   736253f13ad22843958047ab3e9008cc
#
_cell.length_a   1.000
_cell.length_b   1.000
_cell.length_c   1.000
_cell.angle_alpha   90.00
_cell.angle_beta   90.00
_cell.angle_gamma   90.00
#
_symmetry.space_group_name_H-M   'P 1'
#
loop_
_entity.id
_entity.type
_entity.pdbx_description
1 polymer ?
#
loop_
_entity_poly.entity_id
_entity_poly.type
_entity_poly.pdbx_seq_one_letter_code
_entity_poly.pdbx_strand_id
1 'polypeptide(L)'
;QMLGIQAEDFTTEQAPISEEQYTGRCEVFVAEKKFEDFKKKHIAPEDVYQADEAGEKLPVTLVPNQFVILKADQSARKTQLGRFDGKKIVPLSFHKKKPYGVSPRNVGQKFLQEALMADAEGAPLVIVKGMAGTAKTFYTLAVGLHAMLEQEEPAYRRILISRPNAQFDDDIGFLPGDESEKIAPLLRPVVDNLELLVDQNEKERFADERSLSGKVEELFDRGIVDAQALNFIRGRSISKTYLVIDEAQNLTPKQAKGIITRAGTGTKIILLGDPQQIDHPLLDERTNGLSY
;
A
#
# COMPACT_ATOMS: atom_id res chain seq x y z
N GLN A 1 -9.32 -20.62 31.44
CA GLN A 1 -8.83 -21.41 32.63
C GLN A 1 -9.70 -21.22 33.89
N MET A 2 -10.53 -20.17 33.96
CA MET A 2 -11.43 -19.94 35.12
C MET A 2 -12.44 -21.07 35.40
N LEU A 3 -12.70 -21.94 34.43
CA LEU A 3 -13.63 -23.10 34.58
C LEU A 3 -12.91 -24.46 34.74
N GLY A 4 -11.59 -24.47 35.01
CA GLY A 4 -10.82 -25.70 35.14
C GLY A 4 -10.60 -26.47 33.84
N ILE A 5 -10.91 -25.87 32.70
CA ILE A 5 -10.70 -26.43 31.36
C ILE A 5 -9.27 -26.09 30.93
N GLN A 6 -8.52 -27.07 30.45
CA GLN A 6 -7.24 -26.80 29.79
C GLN A 6 -7.50 -26.06 28.47
N ALA A 7 -6.98 -24.84 28.36
CA ALA A 7 -7.07 -24.02 27.16
C ALA A 7 -5.68 -23.50 26.82
N GLU A 8 -5.31 -23.62 25.56
CA GLU A 8 -4.08 -23.09 24.99
C GLU A 8 -4.45 -22.09 23.88
N ASP A 9 -3.63 -21.06 23.74
CA ASP A 9 -3.82 -20.06 22.68
C ASP A 9 -3.47 -20.68 21.31
N PHE A 10 -4.33 -20.41 20.32
CA PHE A 10 -4.08 -20.82 18.95
C PHE A 10 -3.09 -19.84 18.29
N THR A 11 -1.85 -20.28 18.11
CA THR A 11 -0.75 -19.41 17.67
C THR A 11 -0.34 -19.58 16.20
N THR A 12 -0.91 -20.54 15.47
CA THR A 12 -0.49 -20.86 14.10
C THR A 12 -0.83 -19.80 13.06
N GLU A 13 -1.75 -18.89 13.35
CA GLU A 13 -2.14 -17.77 12.48
C GLU A 13 -1.79 -16.41 13.10
N GLN A 14 -0.79 -16.35 13.97
CA GLN A 14 -0.32 -15.10 14.56
C GLN A 14 1.01 -14.68 13.97
N ALA A 15 1.18 -13.38 13.74
CA ALA A 15 2.48 -12.82 13.42
C ALA A 15 3.45 -13.07 14.59
N PRO A 16 4.73 -13.41 14.32
CA PRO A 16 5.71 -13.64 15.37
C PRO A 16 5.90 -12.38 16.24
N ILE A 17 6.15 -12.61 17.54
CA ILE A 17 6.63 -11.55 18.42
C ILE A 17 8.10 -11.34 18.06
N SER A 18 8.41 -10.37 17.22
CA SER A 18 9.77 -9.91 17.02
C SER A 18 9.93 -8.53 17.66
N GLU A 19 10.99 -8.35 18.42
CA GLU A 19 11.36 -7.03 18.95
C GLU A 19 11.67 -6.05 17.82
N GLU A 20 12.06 -6.55 16.64
CA GLU A 20 12.29 -5.79 15.42
C GLU A 20 11.24 -6.15 14.36
N GLN A 21 10.13 -5.44 14.35
CA GLN A 21 9.16 -5.54 13.27
C GLN A 21 9.74 -4.96 11.97
N TYR A 22 9.75 -5.75 10.89
CA TYR A 22 10.07 -5.25 9.56
C TYR A 22 9.10 -4.15 9.14
N THR A 23 9.61 -2.93 9.00
CA THR A 23 8.82 -1.73 8.66
C THR A 23 8.84 -1.37 7.18
N GLY A 24 9.54 -2.15 6.34
CA GLY A 24 9.76 -1.83 4.93
C GLY A 24 10.81 -0.75 4.69
N ARG A 25 11.37 -0.13 5.74
CA ARG A 25 12.39 0.92 5.66
C ARG A 25 13.38 0.83 6.80
N CYS A 26 14.58 1.35 6.57
CA CYS A 26 15.60 1.51 7.62
C CYS A 26 16.39 2.80 7.41
N GLU A 27 17.03 3.26 8.47
CA GLU A 27 18.00 4.35 8.44
C GLU A 27 19.41 3.77 8.55
N VAL A 28 20.30 4.23 7.69
CA VAL A 28 21.68 3.75 7.65
C VAL A 28 22.67 4.89 7.42
N PHE A 29 23.86 4.73 7.92
CA PHE A 29 24.98 5.62 7.68
C PHE A 29 25.85 5.11 6.54
N VAL A 30 26.49 6.05 5.85
CA VAL A 30 27.46 5.77 4.78
C VAL A 30 28.53 6.86 4.77
N ALA A 31 29.74 6.51 4.32
CA ALA A 31 30.86 7.45 4.19
C ALA A 31 30.46 8.65 3.29
N GLU A 32 30.85 9.87 3.70
CA GLU A 32 30.48 11.14 3.04
C GLU A 32 30.72 11.09 1.52
N LYS A 33 31.85 10.58 1.07
CA LYS A 33 32.17 10.49 -0.36
C LYS A 33 31.18 9.60 -1.14
N LYS A 34 30.75 8.47 -0.56
CA LYS A 34 29.77 7.58 -1.18
C LYS A 34 28.38 8.18 -1.14
N PHE A 35 28.04 8.92 -0.08
CA PHE A 35 26.82 9.68 0.01
C PHE A 35 26.72 10.75 -1.09
N GLU A 36 27.77 11.52 -1.36
CA GLU A 36 27.81 12.52 -2.42
C GLU A 36 27.69 11.91 -3.82
N ASP A 37 28.34 10.78 -4.04
CA ASP A 37 28.34 10.07 -5.32
C ASP A 37 27.05 9.22 -5.55
N PHE A 38 26.16 9.07 -4.58
CA PHE A 38 25.05 8.11 -4.60
C PHE A 38 24.17 8.17 -5.86
N LYS A 39 23.92 9.38 -6.37
CA LYS A 39 23.11 9.53 -7.60
C LYS A 39 23.79 9.03 -8.85
N LYS A 40 25.12 8.96 -8.85
CA LYS A 40 25.94 8.52 -9.99
C LYS A 40 26.43 7.09 -9.81
N LYS A 41 26.76 6.74 -8.57
CA LYS A 41 27.32 5.43 -8.21
C LYS A 41 26.43 4.85 -7.10
N HIS A 42 25.73 3.78 -7.40
CA HIS A 42 24.91 3.08 -6.42
C HIS A 42 25.80 2.53 -5.28
N ILE A 43 25.20 2.37 -4.10
CA ILE A 43 25.92 1.94 -2.89
C ILE A 43 25.73 0.45 -2.69
N ALA A 44 26.83 -0.26 -2.41
CA ALA A 44 26.79 -1.66 -2.04
C ALA A 44 26.25 -1.82 -0.59
N PRO A 45 25.50 -2.89 -0.26
CA PRO A 45 24.94 -3.06 1.07
C PRO A 45 25.98 -3.18 2.19
N GLU A 46 27.16 -3.69 1.89
CA GLU A 46 28.31 -3.77 2.81
C GLU A 46 28.95 -2.41 3.13
N ASP A 47 28.62 -1.38 2.39
CA ASP A 47 29.14 -0.03 2.60
C ASP A 47 28.30 0.82 3.56
N VAL A 48 27.15 0.30 3.97
CA VAL A 48 26.25 0.96 4.91
C VAL A 48 26.27 0.27 6.27
N TYR A 49 25.98 1.03 7.30
CA TYR A 49 25.98 0.53 8.67
C TYR A 49 24.92 1.25 9.51
N GLN A 50 24.55 0.65 10.63
CA GLN A 50 23.84 1.31 11.71
C GLN A 50 24.84 1.58 12.86
N ALA A 51 24.56 2.56 13.70
CA ALA A 51 25.30 2.83 14.92
C ALA A 51 24.49 2.34 16.12
N ASP A 52 25.11 1.62 17.04
CA ASP A 52 24.51 1.32 18.34
C ASP A 52 24.56 2.52 19.27
N GLU A 53 24.06 2.35 20.51
CA GLU A 53 24.08 3.40 21.53
C GLU A 53 25.50 3.85 21.94
N ALA A 54 26.50 2.99 21.75
CA ALA A 54 27.92 3.29 22.00
C ALA A 54 28.59 3.94 20.78
N GLY A 55 27.91 4.03 19.64
CA GLY A 55 28.42 4.55 18.37
C GLY A 55 29.25 3.54 17.57
N GLU A 56 29.23 2.26 17.94
CA GLU A 56 29.88 1.20 17.17
C GLU A 56 29.10 0.90 15.89
N LYS A 57 29.85 0.58 14.81
CA LYS A 57 29.26 0.27 13.51
C LYS A 57 28.75 -1.15 13.47
N LEU A 58 27.44 -1.28 13.28
CA LEU A 58 26.77 -2.57 13.11
C LEU A 58 26.46 -2.81 11.63
N PRO A 59 26.72 -4.02 11.10
CA PRO A 59 26.35 -4.37 9.74
C PRO A 59 24.82 -4.41 9.61
N VAL A 60 24.32 -4.08 8.40
CA VAL A 60 22.88 -4.07 8.12
C VAL A 60 22.55 -5.15 7.10
N THR A 61 21.56 -5.96 7.40
CA THR A 61 21.00 -6.90 6.43
C THR A 61 19.79 -6.27 5.77
N LEU A 62 19.87 -6.04 4.46
CA LEU A 62 18.79 -5.45 3.67
C LEU A 62 17.98 -6.54 2.95
N VAL A 63 16.68 -6.31 2.86
CA VAL A 63 15.75 -7.17 2.12
C VAL A 63 15.43 -6.52 0.77
N PRO A 64 15.33 -7.26 -0.35
CA PRO A 64 14.93 -6.71 -1.64
C PRO A 64 13.66 -5.85 -1.54
N ASN A 65 13.67 -4.70 -2.20
CA ASN A 65 12.65 -3.65 -2.13
C ASN A 65 12.57 -2.86 -0.81
N GLN A 66 13.41 -3.13 0.17
CA GLN A 66 13.48 -2.31 1.38
C GLN A 66 13.92 -0.88 1.05
N PHE A 67 13.20 0.09 1.59
CA PHE A 67 13.55 1.50 1.47
C PHE A 67 14.64 1.89 2.47
N VAL A 68 15.50 2.80 2.05
CA VAL A 68 16.67 3.21 2.84
C VAL A 68 16.73 4.73 2.93
N ILE A 69 16.87 5.22 4.16
CA ILE A 69 17.20 6.62 4.45
C ILE A 69 18.72 6.66 4.71
N LEU A 70 19.47 7.12 3.72
CA LEU A 70 20.92 7.27 3.81
C LEU A 70 21.26 8.53 4.57
N LYS A 71 22.16 8.43 5.54
CA LYS A 71 22.75 9.53 6.29
C LYS A 71 24.25 9.55 6.07
N ALA A 72 24.82 10.73 5.80
CA ALA A 72 26.27 10.87 5.74
C ALA A 72 26.87 10.74 7.15
N ASP A 73 27.95 9.98 7.32
CA ASP A 73 28.57 9.73 8.63
C ASP A 73 29.13 10.99 9.30
N GLN A 74 29.57 11.97 8.51
CA GLN A 74 30.08 13.26 9.00
C GLN A 74 29.01 14.33 9.13
N SER A 75 27.80 14.12 8.54
CA SER A 75 26.70 15.07 8.57
C SER A 75 25.35 14.39 8.55
N ALA A 76 24.94 13.81 9.68
CA ALA A 76 23.66 13.09 9.82
C ALA A 76 22.40 13.93 9.50
N ARG A 77 22.53 15.24 9.34
CA ARG A 77 21.45 16.13 8.90
C ARG A 77 21.15 16.03 7.42
N LYS A 78 22.16 15.63 6.61
CA LYS A 78 21.96 15.40 5.18
C LYS A 78 21.43 14.00 4.97
N THR A 79 20.32 13.88 4.27
CA THR A 79 19.69 12.59 3.97
C THR A 79 19.44 12.43 2.48
N GLN A 80 19.58 11.22 1.98
CA GLN A 80 19.13 10.81 0.65
C GLN A 80 18.26 9.56 0.77
N LEU A 81 17.33 9.39 -0.18
CA LEU A 81 16.39 8.29 -0.18
C LEU A 81 16.75 7.29 -1.26
N GLY A 82 16.73 6.02 -0.90
CA GLY A 82 17.02 4.93 -1.82
C GLY A 82 16.15 3.71 -1.56
N ARG A 83 16.33 2.71 -2.39
CA ARG A 83 15.72 1.40 -2.31
C ARG A 83 16.80 0.35 -2.56
N PHE A 84 16.77 -0.75 -1.83
CA PHE A 84 17.62 -1.90 -2.11
C PHE A 84 16.97 -2.75 -3.20
N ASP A 85 17.63 -2.89 -4.34
CA ASP A 85 17.12 -3.64 -5.50
C ASP A 85 17.40 -5.15 -5.44
N GLY A 86 18.01 -5.61 -4.33
CA GLY A 86 18.48 -6.99 -4.14
C GLY A 86 19.98 -7.17 -4.38
N LYS A 87 20.63 -6.15 -4.93
CA LYS A 87 22.10 -6.14 -5.18
C LYS A 87 22.75 -4.86 -4.66
N LYS A 88 22.14 -3.71 -4.88
CA LYS A 88 22.65 -2.39 -4.52
C LYS A 88 21.54 -1.49 -4.01
N ILE A 89 21.91 -0.47 -3.26
CA ILE A 89 21.04 0.63 -2.91
C ILE A 89 21.05 1.62 -4.07
N VAL A 90 19.85 1.86 -4.64
CA VAL A 90 19.64 2.73 -5.80
C VAL A 90 18.77 3.93 -5.41
N PRO A 91 18.92 5.11 -6.05
CA PRO A 91 18.02 6.24 -5.84
C PRO A 91 16.58 5.89 -6.19
N LEU A 92 15.63 6.60 -5.59
CA LEU A 92 14.22 6.49 -5.97
C LEU A 92 14.01 6.95 -7.42
N SER A 93 13.31 6.15 -8.22
CA SER A 93 13.09 6.38 -9.65
C SER A 93 11.97 7.39 -9.91
N PHE A 94 10.95 7.41 -9.05
CA PHE A 94 9.71 8.15 -9.27
C PHE A 94 9.55 9.41 -8.41
N HIS A 95 10.58 9.80 -7.64
CA HIS A 95 10.50 10.90 -6.68
C HIS A 95 10.13 12.28 -7.28
N LYS A 96 10.33 12.47 -8.59
CA LYS A 96 9.97 13.69 -9.32
C LYS A 96 8.64 13.63 -10.05
N LYS A 97 8.04 12.45 -10.12
CA LYS A 97 6.75 12.26 -10.77
C LYS A 97 5.63 12.83 -9.90
N LYS A 98 4.55 13.22 -10.55
CA LYS A 98 3.33 13.72 -9.91
C LYS A 98 2.15 12.93 -10.44
N PRO A 99 1.97 11.67 -9.95
CA PRO A 99 0.90 10.84 -10.46
C PRO A 99 -0.45 11.53 -10.25
N TYR A 100 -1.21 11.70 -11.32
CA TYR A 100 -2.48 12.39 -11.36
C TYR A 100 -2.45 13.75 -10.63
N GLY A 101 -1.36 14.52 -10.85
CA GLY A 101 -1.13 15.82 -10.22
C GLY A 101 -0.68 15.83 -8.76
N VAL A 102 -0.64 14.67 -8.09
CA VAL A 102 -0.33 14.56 -6.66
C VAL A 102 1.19 14.54 -6.42
N SER A 103 1.65 15.28 -5.41
CA SER A 103 3.06 15.31 -5.00
C SER A 103 3.23 14.82 -3.57
N PRO A 104 4.30 14.04 -3.28
CA PRO A 104 4.56 13.57 -1.94
C PRO A 104 4.99 14.71 -1.01
N ARG A 105 4.42 14.77 0.20
CA ARG A 105 4.68 15.81 1.20
C ARG A 105 5.71 15.40 2.26
N ASN A 106 5.97 14.10 2.40
CA ASN A 106 6.91 13.56 3.38
C ASN A 106 7.64 12.32 2.85
N VAL A 107 8.62 11.83 3.62
CA VAL A 107 9.42 10.66 3.25
C VAL A 107 8.58 9.40 3.06
N GLY A 108 7.61 9.16 3.95
CA GLY A 108 6.70 8.01 3.84
C GLY A 108 5.91 8.00 2.53
N GLN A 109 5.38 9.15 2.12
CA GLN A 109 4.68 9.29 0.84
C GLN A 109 5.61 9.16 -0.37
N LYS A 110 6.89 9.54 -0.28
CA LYS A 110 7.87 9.29 -1.34
C LYS A 110 8.14 7.79 -1.52
N PHE A 111 8.25 7.05 -0.42
CA PHE A 111 8.38 5.59 -0.47
C PHE A 111 7.11 4.91 -0.97
N LEU A 112 5.95 5.38 -0.53
CA LEU A 112 4.66 4.91 -1.02
C LEU A 112 4.54 5.10 -2.54
N GLN A 113 4.85 6.30 -3.03
CA GLN A 113 4.85 6.59 -4.47
C GLN A 113 5.78 5.64 -5.24
N GLU A 114 7.00 5.44 -4.75
CA GLU A 114 7.98 4.55 -5.38
C GLU A 114 7.45 3.11 -5.44
N ALA A 115 6.88 2.59 -4.35
CA ALA A 115 6.31 1.25 -4.31
C ALA A 115 5.10 1.09 -5.24
N LEU A 116 4.20 2.07 -5.27
CA LEU A 116 2.99 2.03 -6.08
C LEU A 116 3.27 2.18 -7.57
N MET A 117 4.23 3.03 -7.95
CA MET A 117 4.59 3.28 -9.35
C MET A 117 5.50 2.21 -9.95
N ALA A 118 6.17 1.38 -9.13
CA ALA A 118 6.86 0.19 -9.62
C ALA A 118 5.85 -0.71 -10.36
N ASP A 119 6.29 -1.36 -11.42
CA ASP A 119 5.45 -2.27 -12.20
C ASP A 119 5.02 -3.52 -11.39
N ALA A 120 4.10 -4.29 -11.95
CA ALA A 120 3.60 -5.51 -11.31
C ALA A 120 4.65 -6.63 -11.23
N GLU A 121 5.74 -6.60 -12.02
CA GLU A 121 6.82 -7.56 -11.94
C GLU A 121 7.79 -7.20 -10.81
N GLY A 122 8.14 -5.91 -10.70
CA GLY A 122 9.05 -5.41 -9.69
C GLY A 122 8.47 -5.36 -8.28
N ALA A 123 7.16 -5.07 -8.16
CA ALA A 123 6.45 -5.01 -6.89
C ALA A 123 5.00 -5.50 -7.03
N PRO A 124 4.78 -6.82 -7.17
CA PRO A 124 3.45 -7.41 -7.36
C PRO A 124 2.54 -7.25 -6.14
N LEU A 125 3.10 -7.14 -4.95
CA LEU A 125 2.39 -6.94 -3.68
C LEU A 125 2.98 -5.75 -2.93
N VAL A 126 2.13 -4.80 -2.60
CA VAL A 126 2.47 -3.64 -1.76
C VAL A 126 1.58 -3.63 -0.53
N ILE A 127 2.18 -3.66 0.65
CA ILE A 127 1.47 -3.56 1.93
C ILE A 127 1.75 -2.19 2.54
N VAL A 128 0.70 -1.42 2.78
CA VAL A 128 0.78 -0.05 3.29
C VAL A 128 0.15 0.01 4.67
N LYS A 129 0.99 0.05 5.69
CA LYS A 129 0.59 0.25 7.08
C LYS A 129 0.76 1.71 7.46
N GLY A 130 -0.24 2.31 8.07
CA GLY A 130 -0.16 3.69 8.55
C GLY A 130 -1.45 4.13 9.20
N MET A 131 -1.35 5.11 10.10
CA MET A 131 -2.50 5.68 10.81
C MET A 131 -3.56 6.24 9.84
N ALA A 132 -4.80 6.34 10.28
CA ALA A 132 -5.85 7.03 9.56
C ALA A 132 -5.45 8.48 9.24
N GLY A 133 -5.96 9.03 8.15
CA GLY A 133 -5.66 10.40 7.72
C GLY A 133 -4.27 10.60 7.08
N THR A 134 -3.48 9.56 6.87
CA THR A 134 -2.16 9.65 6.21
C THR A 134 -2.22 9.63 4.68
N ALA A 135 -3.42 9.77 4.11
CA ALA A 135 -3.68 9.81 2.67
C ALA A 135 -3.30 8.53 1.90
N LYS A 136 -3.32 7.35 2.55
CA LYS A 136 -3.00 6.07 1.90
C LYS A 136 -3.86 5.79 0.69
N THR A 137 -5.18 5.79 0.88
CA THR A 137 -6.17 5.49 -0.17
C THR A 137 -6.13 6.54 -1.27
N PHE A 138 -6.09 7.82 -0.91
CA PHE A 138 -5.97 8.93 -1.85
C PHE A 138 -4.75 8.79 -2.77
N TYR A 139 -3.56 8.51 -2.19
CA TYR A 139 -2.33 8.36 -2.96
C TYR A 139 -2.34 7.13 -3.85
N THR A 140 -2.90 6.03 -3.35
CA THR A 140 -3.03 4.78 -4.10
C THR A 140 -3.93 4.95 -5.32
N LEU A 141 -5.05 5.64 -5.16
CA LEU A 141 -5.96 5.96 -6.27
C LEU A 141 -5.32 6.92 -7.27
N ALA A 142 -4.57 7.93 -6.82
CA ALA A 142 -3.84 8.84 -7.70
C ALA A 142 -2.86 8.11 -8.61
N VAL A 143 -2.09 7.15 -8.06
CA VAL A 143 -1.17 6.33 -8.86
C VAL A 143 -1.93 5.40 -9.81
N GLY A 144 -3.03 4.80 -9.37
CA GLY A 144 -3.89 3.97 -10.21
C GLY A 144 -4.45 4.74 -11.41
N LEU A 145 -5.02 5.93 -11.17
CA LEU A 145 -5.52 6.80 -12.24
C LEU A 145 -4.40 7.27 -13.18
N HIS A 146 -3.22 7.59 -12.65
CA HIS A 146 -2.06 7.89 -13.47
C HIS A 146 -1.70 6.73 -14.41
N ALA A 147 -1.68 5.50 -13.90
CA ALA A 147 -1.35 4.32 -14.69
C ALA A 147 -2.43 3.97 -15.74
N MET A 148 -3.67 4.40 -15.54
CA MET A 148 -4.79 4.15 -16.44
C MET A 148 -5.02 5.25 -17.46
N LEU A 149 -4.79 6.52 -17.10
CA LEU A 149 -5.23 7.68 -17.87
C LEU A 149 -4.08 8.56 -18.40
N GLU A 150 -2.92 8.53 -17.77
CA GLU A 150 -1.80 9.41 -18.11
C GLU A 150 -0.63 8.66 -18.79
N GLN A 151 -0.78 7.37 -19.07
CA GLN A 151 0.18 6.57 -19.84
C GLN A 151 -0.34 6.37 -21.27
N GLU A 152 0.58 6.33 -22.25
CA GLU A 152 0.23 6.03 -23.65
C GLU A 152 -0.39 4.63 -23.77
N GLU A 153 0.17 3.66 -23.06
CA GLU A 153 -0.39 2.32 -22.94
C GLU A 153 -0.70 2.04 -21.47
N PRO A 154 -1.98 1.86 -21.09
CA PRO A 154 -2.36 1.54 -19.73
C PRO A 154 -1.72 0.23 -19.26
N ALA A 155 -1.01 0.28 -18.13
CA ALA A 155 -0.36 -0.91 -17.56
C ALA A 155 -1.37 -1.95 -17.07
N TYR A 156 -2.60 -1.52 -16.76
CA TYR A 156 -3.67 -2.34 -16.22
C TYR A 156 -4.94 -2.18 -17.04
N ARG A 157 -5.84 -3.14 -16.92
CA ARG A 157 -7.16 -3.08 -17.57
C ARG A 157 -8.17 -2.27 -16.76
N ARG A 158 -8.00 -2.26 -15.44
CA ARG A 158 -8.87 -1.56 -14.51
C ARG A 158 -8.20 -1.38 -13.15
N ILE A 159 -8.72 -0.46 -12.37
CA ILE A 159 -8.52 -0.36 -10.93
C ILE A 159 -9.69 -1.10 -10.28
N LEU A 160 -9.42 -2.18 -9.56
CA LEU A 160 -10.44 -2.93 -8.82
C LEU A 160 -10.28 -2.64 -7.33
N ILE A 161 -11.34 -2.16 -6.71
CA ILE A 161 -11.34 -1.79 -5.29
C ILE A 161 -12.26 -2.72 -4.53
N SER A 162 -11.78 -3.20 -3.39
CA SER A 162 -12.58 -3.94 -2.43
C SER A 162 -12.28 -3.47 -1.02
N ARG A 163 -13.26 -3.62 -0.16
CA ARG A 163 -13.18 -3.26 1.25
C ARG A 163 -13.82 -4.39 2.06
N PRO A 164 -13.09 -5.02 3.01
CA PRO A 164 -13.69 -6.01 3.89
C PRO A 164 -14.74 -5.36 4.79
N ASN A 165 -15.83 -6.07 5.02
CA ASN A 165 -16.87 -5.63 5.94
C ASN A 165 -16.70 -6.37 7.27
N ALA A 166 -16.33 -5.66 8.32
CA ALA A 166 -16.11 -6.21 9.66
C ALA A 166 -17.39 -6.77 10.31
N GLN A 167 -18.55 -6.32 9.88
CA GLN A 167 -19.84 -6.70 10.49
C GLN A 167 -20.51 -7.92 9.82
N PHE A 168 -20.08 -8.28 8.61
CA PHE A 168 -20.72 -9.32 7.80
C PHE A 168 -19.67 -10.24 7.20
N ASP A 169 -19.24 -11.21 8.00
CA ASP A 169 -18.07 -12.04 7.68
C ASP A 169 -18.22 -12.94 6.44
N ASP A 170 -19.43 -13.32 6.03
CA ASP A 170 -19.63 -14.22 4.88
C ASP A 170 -20.87 -13.96 3.99
N ASP A 171 -21.83 -13.10 4.35
CA ASP A 171 -23.10 -13.02 3.60
C ASP A 171 -23.65 -11.59 3.43
N ILE A 172 -23.13 -10.88 2.42
CA ILE A 172 -23.81 -9.70 1.87
C ILE A 172 -25.22 -10.06 1.35
N GLY A 173 -25.51 -11.37 1.18
CA GLY A 173 -26.79 -11.90 0.71
C GLY A 173 -28.01 -11.54 1.58
N PHE A 174 -27.83 -11.30 2.87
CA PHE A 174 -28.92 -10.97 3.80
C PHE A 174 -29.32 -9.48 3.83
N LEU A 175 -28.55 -8.60 3.20
CA LEU A 175 -28.94 -7.19 3.10
C LEU A 175 -30.00 -7.03 2.00
N PRO A 176 -31.06 -6.21 2.23
CA PRO A 176 -32.04 -5.87 1.19
C PRO A 176 -31.38 -4.99 0.12
N GLY A 177 -31.79 -5.16 -1.12
CA GLY A 177 -31.28 -4.40 -2.27
C GLY A 177 -30.45 -5.24 -3.24
N ASP A 178 -30.11 -4.67 -4.38
CA ASP A 178 -29.20 -5.28 -5.34
C ASP A 178 -27.73 -5.18 -4.88
N GLU A 179 -26.82 -5.80 -5.64
CA GLU A 179 -25.39 -5.85 -5.27
C GLU A 179 -24.76 -4.45 -5.20
N SER A 180 -25.14 -3.55 -6.10
CA SER A 180 -24.63 -2.18 -6.13
C SER A 180 -25.12 -1.35 -4.95
N GLU A 181 -26.36 -1.50 -4.54
CA GLU A 181 -26.92 -0.85 -3.35
C GLU A 181 -26.25 -1.31 -2.05
N LYS A 182 -25.85 -2.59 -1.98
CA LYS A 182 -25.18 -3.17 -0.81
C LYS A 182 -23.73 -2.70 -0.68
N ILE A 183 -23.05 -2.47 -1.80
CA ILE A 183 -21.65 -2.06 -1.85
C ILE A 183 -21.51 -0.54 -1.71
N ALA A 184 -22.49 0.24 -2.15
CA ALA A 184 -22.43 1.69 -2.18
C ALA A 184 -22.00 2.35 -0.85
N PRO A 185 -22.48 1.95 0.34
CA PRO A 185 -22.01 2.53 1.61
C PRO A 185 -20.53 2.26 1.91
N LEU A 186 -20.01 1.10 1.49
CA LEU A 186 -18.60 0.73 1.69
C LEU A 186 -17.67 1.53 0.79
N LEU A 187 -18.18 2.02 -0.33
CA LEU A 187 -17.43 2.74 -1.34
C LEU A 187 -17.42 4.26 -1.14
N ARG A 188 -18.28 4.81 -0.30
CA ARG A 188 -18.36 6.25 -0.11
C ARG A 188 -16.99 6.91 0.14
N PRO A 189 -16.12 6.40 1.03
CA PRO A 189 -14.79 6.98 1.23
C PRO A 189 -13.89 6.89 -0.01
N VAL A 190 -14.11 5.93 -0.89
CA VAL A 190 -13.40 5.80 -2.16
C VAL A 190 -13.87 6.87 -3.14
N VAL A 191 -15.19 7.05 -3.26
CA VAL A 191 -15.80 8.07 -4.11
C VAL A 191 -15.34 9.46 -3.67
N ASP A 192 -15.37 9.76 -2.37
CA ASP A 192 -14.89 11.04 -1.82
C ASP A 192 -13.41 11.31 -2.20
N ASN A 193 -12.55 10.29 -2.17
CA ASN A 193 -11.16 10.43 -2.62
C ASN A 193 -11.04 10.63 -4.14
N LEU A 194 -11.87 9.97 -4.94
CA LEU A 194 -11.90 10.15 -6.39
C LEU A 194 -12.37 11.55 -6.75
N GLU A 195 -13.41 12.07 -6.10
CA GLU A 195 -13.88 13.44 -6.29
C GLU A 195 -12.77 14.46 -6.01
N LEU A 196 -12.05 14.31 -4.89
CA LEU A 196 -10.91 15.17 -4.56
C LEU A 196 -9.80 15.10 -5.62
N LEU A 197 -9.50 13.91 -6.15
CA LEU A 197 -8.47 13.73 -7.16
C LEU A 197 -8.87 14.35 -8.50
N VAL A 198 -10.11 14.13 -8.92
CA VAL A 198 -10.64 14.69 -10.17
C VAL A 198 -10.67 16.22 -10.10
N ASP A 199 -11.18 16.80 -9.01
CA ASP A 199 -11.22 18.25 -8.82
C ASP A 199 -9.83 18.89 -8.81
N GLN A 200 -8.82 18.22 -8.24
CA GLN A 200 -7.44 18.73 -8.21
C GLN A 200 -6.72 18.63 -9.56
N ASN A 201 -7.05 17.66 -10.39
CA ASN A 201 -6.35 17.42 -11.66
C ASN A 201 -6.92 18.23 -12.82
N GLU A 202 -8.17 18.66 -12.75
CA GLU A 202 -8.78 19.48 -13.79
C GLU A 202 -8.21 20.92 -13.74
N LYS A 203 -7.93 21.50 -14.91
CA LYS A 203 -7.43 22.87 -15.03
C LYS A 203 -8.51 23.92 -14.74
N GLU A 204 -9.75 23.56 -14.91
CA GLU A 204 -10.93 24.36 -14.60
C GLU A 204 -11.66 23.72 -13.42
N ARG A 205 -11.91 24.50 -12.37
CA ARG A 205 -12.72 24.02 -11.25
C ARG A 205 -14.12 23.69 -11.73
N PHE A 206 -14.65 22.57 -11.27
CA PHE A 206 -16.05 22.23 -11.54
C PHE A 206 -16.96 23.31 -10.98
N ALA A 207 -17.93 23.73 -11.81
CA ALA A 207 -18.86 24.79 -11.44
C ALA A 207 -19.81 24.38 -10.30
N ASP A 208 -20.05 23.07 -10.15
CA ASP A 208 -20.91 22.50 -9.12
C ASP A 208 -20.55 21.04 -8.79
N GLU A 209 -21.08 20.55 -7.66
CA GLU A 209 -20.88 19.17 -7.19
C GLU A 209 -21.43 18.10 -8.16
N ARG A 210 -22.47 18.44 -8.94
CA ARG A 210 -23.08 17.49 -9.89
C ARG A 210 -22.16 17.18 -11.04
N SER A 211 -21.45 18.19 -11.54
CA SER A 211 -20.46 18.01 -12.60
C SER A 211 -19.28 17.15 -12.13
N LEU A 212 -18.85 17.31 -10.88
CA LEU A 212 -17.81 16.52 -10.27
C LEU A 212 -18.22 15.06 -10.07
N SER A 213 -19.39 14.83 -9.48
CA SER A 213 -19.94 13.47 -9.32
C SER A 213 -20.13 12.77 -10.65
N GLY A 214 -20.60 13.48 -11.69
CA GLY A 214 -20.72 12.94 -13.05
C GLY A 214 -19.40 12.48 -13.65
N LYS A 215 -18.27 13.16 -13.35
CA LYS A 215 -16.94 12.72 -13.77
C LYS A 215 -16.47 11.46 -13.04
N VAL A 216 -16.78 11.33 -11.76
CA VAL A 216 -16.49 10.11 -11.01
C VAL A 216 -17.34 8.94 -11.51
N GLU A 217 -18.63 9.16 -11.77
CA GLU A 217 -19.50 8.15 -12.39
C GLU A 217 -18.97 7.69 -13.74
N GLU A 218 -18.46 8.61 -14.58
CA GLU A 218 -17.80 8.26 -15.86
C GLU A 218 -16.64 7.28 -15.69
N LEU A 219 -15.86 7.39 -14.61
CA LEU A 219 -14.75 6.45 -14.35
C LEU A 219 -15.26 5.02 -14.11
N PHE A 220 -16.40 4.88 -13.43
CA PHE A 220 -17.05 3.60 -13.21
C PHE A 220 -17.71 3.07 -14.49
N ASP A 221 -18.46 3.91 -15.21
CA ASP A 221 -19.15 3.53 -16.45
C ASP A 221 -18.18 3.07 -17.54
N ARG A 222 -17.02 3.69 -17.62
CA ARG A 222 -15.94 3.29 -18.54
C ARG A 222 -15.15 2.07 -18.08
N GLY A 223 -15.44 1.54 -16.89
CA GLY A 223 -14.72 0.42 -16.31
C GLY A 223 -13.26 0.72 -15.94
N ILE A 224 -12.88 1.99 -15.81
CA ILE A 224 -11.55 2.41 -15.35
C ILE A 224 -11.41 2.08 -13.87
N VAL A 225 -12.45 2.38 -13.10
CA VAL A 225 -12.60 2.00 -11.69
C VAL A 225 -13.76 1.02 -11.60
N ASP A 226 -13.56 -0.06 -10.86
CA ASP A 226 -14.58 -1.06 -10.55
C ASP A 226 -14.51 -1.37 -9.05
N ALA A 227 -15.62 -1.71 -8.47
CA ALA A 227 -15.71 -2.01 -7.06
C ALA A 227 -16.50 -3.29 -6.85
N GLN A 228 -15.93 -4.21 -6.10
CA GLN A 228 -16.53 -5.53 -5.86
C GLN A 228 -16.40 -5.93 -4.39
N ALA A 229 -17.41 -6.65 -3.91
CA ALA A 229 -17.32 -7.28 -2.61
C ALA A 229 -16.21 -8.35 -2.60
N LEU A 230 -15.58 -8.53 -1.45
CA LEU A 230 -14.43 -9.43 -1.29
C LEU A 230 -14.72 -10.86 -1.73
N ASN A 231 -15.95 -11.34 -1.52
CA ASN A 231 -16.38 -12.70 -1.87
C ASN A 231 -16.31 -12.97 -3.39
N PHE A 232 -16.55 -11.95 -4.21
CA PHE A 232 -16.48 -12.07 -5.68
C PHE A 232 -15.04 -12.12 -6.19
N ILE A 233 -14.10 -11.53 -5.45
CA ILE A 233 -12.68 -11.56 -5.78
C ILE A 233 -12.11 -12.97 -5.55
N ARG A 234 -12.58 -13.70 -4.53
CA ARG A 234 -12.07 -15.03 -4.15
C ARG A 234 -12.27 -16.13 -5.20
N GLY A 235 -13.23 -16.01 -6.08
CA GLY A 235 -13.63 -17.07 -7.04
C GLY A 235 -12.92 -17.02 -8.41
N ARG A 236 -12.20 -15.94 -8.75
CA ARG A 236 -11.71 -15.69 -10.11
C ARG A 236 -10.21 -15.42 -10.13
N SER A 237 -9.54 -15.81 -11.22
CA SER A 237 -8.19 -15.33 -11.50
C SER A 237 -8.25 -13.88 -11.97
N ILE A 238 -7.41 -13.02 -11.40
CA ILE A 238 -7.38 -11.57 -11.68
C ILE A 238 -6.08 -11.27 -12.42
N SER A 239 -6.17 -10.84 -13.67
CA SER A 239 -5.02 -10.51 -14.51
C SER A 239 -5.02 -9.03 -14.90
N LYS A 240 -3.83 -8.46 -15.08
CA LYS A 240 -3.62 -7.05 -15.51
C LYS A 240 -4.51 -6.06 -14.76
N THR A 241 -4.61 -6.22 -13.44
CA THR A 241 -5.48 -5.42 -12.58
C THR A 241 -4.67 -4.70 -11.50
N TYR A 242 -4.96 -3.44 -11.28
CA TYR A 242 -4.51 -2.67 -10.12
C TYR A 242 -5.52 -2.90 -9.00
N LEU A 243 -5.26 -3.91 -8.16
CA LEU A 243 -6.18 -4.36 -7.11
C LEU A 243 -5.87 -3.67 -5.80
N VAL A 244 -6.83 -2.93 -5.27
CA VAL A 244 -6.74 -2.21 -4.00
C VAL A 244 -7.68 -2.83 -2.99
N ILE A 245 -7.15 -3.30 -1.88
CA ILE A 245 -7.93 -3.73 -0.71
C ILE A 245 -7.74 -2.67 0.38
N ASP A 246 -8.74 -1.85 0.57
CA ASP A 246 -8.77 -0.83 1.63
C ASP A 246 -9.27 -1.43 2.94
N GLU A 247 -8.85 -0.88 4.09
CA GLU A 247 -9.13 -1.41 5.44
C GLU A 247 -8.72 -2.90 5.63
N ALA A 248 -7.57 -3.26 5.05
CA ALA A 248 -7.09 -4.64 5.01
C ALA A 248 -6.75 -5.22 6.40
N GLN A 249 -6.68 -4.39 7.47
CA GLN A 249 -6.57 -4.87 8.85
C GLN A 249 -7.81 -5.66 9.30
N ASN A 250 -8.93 -5.53 8.59
CA ASN A 250 -10.14 -6.30 8.84
C ASN A 250 -10.21 -7.62 8.06
N LEU A 251 -9.15 -7.97 7.31
CA LEU A 251 -9.00 -9.30 6.70
C LEU A 251 -8.50 -10.32 7.71
N THR A 252 -9.02 -11.53 7.65
CA THR A 252 -8.34 -12.68 8.26
C THR A 252 -7.10 -13.07 7.44
N PRO A 253 -6.09 -13.73 8.02
CA PRO A 253 -4.94 -14.26 7.29
C PRO A 253 -5.34 -15.16 6.10
N LYS A 254 -6.36 -15.98 6.30
CA LYS A 254 -6.93 -16.86 5.26
C LYS A 254 -7.53 -16.06 4.09
N GLN A 255 -8.20 -14.94 4.38
CA GLN A 255 -8.74 -14.05 3.36
C GLN A 255 -7.61 -13.36 2.58
N ALA A 256 -6.61 -12.80 3.26
CA ALA A 256 -5.46 -12.18 2.64
C ALA A 256 -4.70 -13.16 1.73
N LYS A 257 -4.42 -14.37 2.22
CA LYS A 257 -3.82 -15.45 1.43
C LYS A 257 -4.67 -15.79 0.21
N GLY A 258 -5.98 -15.90 0.37
CA GLY A 258 -6.91 -16.18 -0.73
C GLY A 258 -6.90 -15.11 -1.84
N ILE A 259 -6.72 -13.84 -1.49
CA ILE A 259 -6.59 -12.73 -2.45
C ILE A 259 -5.24 -12.80 -3.16
N ILE A 260 -4.15 -12.92 -2.43
CA ILE A 260 -2.78 -12.92 -2.97
C ILE A 260 -2.60 -14.07 -3.96
N THR A 261 -3.12 -15.26 -3.67
CA THR A 261 -3.01 -16.43 -4.55
C THR A 261 -3.86 -16.35 -5.82
N ARG A 262 -4.73 -15.35 -5.97
CA ARG A 262 -5.54 -15.10 -7.18
C ARG A 262 -4.90 -14.13 -8.16
N ALA A 263 -3.80 -13.48 -7.78
CA ALA A 263 -3.06 -12.60 -8.66
C ALA A 263 -2.57 -13.35 -9.89
N GLY A 264 -3.14 -13.03 -11.03
CA GLY A 264 -2.68 -13.49 -12.35
C GLY A 264 -1.61 -12.54 -12.90
N THR A 265 -1.10 -12.88 -14.08
CA THR A 265 -0.05 -12.11 -14.75
C THR A 265 -0.42 -10.63 -14.89
N GLY A 266 0.53 -9.75 -14.55
CA GLY A 266 0.38 -8.30 -14.68
C GLY A 266 -0.54 -7.65 -13.62
N THR A 267 -0.94 -8.40 -12.58
CA THR A 267 -1.73 -7.85 -11.48
C THR A 267 -0.82 -7.34 -10.38
N LYS A 268 -1.14 -6.14 -9.89
CA LYS A 268 -0.54 -5.55 -8.71
C LYS A 268 -1.57 -5.49 -7.60
N ILE A 269 -1.23 -6.06 -6.45
CA ILE A 269 -2.09 -6.07 -5.25
C ILE A 269 -1.58 -5.04 -4.27
N ILE A 270 -2.46 -4.20 -3.78
CA ILE A 270 -2.17 -3.19 -2.77
C ILE A 270 -3.11 -3.41 -1.58
N LEU A 271 -2.54 -3.72 -0.42
CA LEU A 271 -3.25 -3.85 0.84
C LEU A 271 -3.01 -2.59 1.66
N LEU A 272 -4.07 -1.84 1.97
CA LEU A 272 -4.00 -0.61 2.76
C LEU A 272 -4.69 -0.82 4.10
N GLY A 273 -4.08 -0.35 5.18
CA GLY A 273 -4.76 -0.42 6.47
C GLY A 273 -4.00 0.24 7.62
N ASP A 274 -4.69 0.29 8.74
CA ASP A 274 -4.19 0.75 10.03
C ASP A 274 -4.33 -0.40 11.05
N PRO A 275 -3.22 -1.05 11.44
CA PRO A 275 -3.28 -2.17 12.39
C PRO A 275 -3.86 -1.81 13.77
N GLN A 276 -3.97 -0.51 14.09
CA GLN A 276 -4.56 -0.03 15.34
C GLN A 276 -6.07 0.21 15.25
N GLN A 277 -6.66 0.13 14.04
CA GLN A 277 -8.09 0.35 13.80
C GLN A 277 -8.77 -0.92 13.29
N ILE A 278 -8.75 -1.97 14.11
CA ILE A 278 -9.36 -3.25 13.78
C ILE A 278 -10.81 -3.26 14.29
N ASP A 279 -11.77 -3.31 13.38
CA ASP A 279 -13.21 -3.38 13.69
C ASP A 279 -13.72 -4.82 13.79
N HIS A 280 -12.96 -5.76 13.26
CA HIS A 280 -13.33 -7.18 13.25
C HIS A 280 -13.18 -7.80 14.65
N PRO A 281 -14.24 -8.37 15.25
CA PRO A 281 -14.26 -8.75 16.68
C PRO A 281 -13.32 -9.92 17.02
N LEU A 282 -12.88 -10.69 16.03
CA LEU A 282 -12.00 -11.86 16.22
C LEU A 282 -10.55 -11.62 15.82
N LEU A 283 -10.20 -10.40 15.43
CA LEU A 283 -8.85 -10.05 15.00
C LEU A 283 -8.19 -9.09 15.99
N ASP A 284 -6.87 -9.15 16.06
CA ASP A 284 -6.01 -8.23 16.80
C ASP A 284 -4.83 -7.77 15.93
N GLU A 285 -3.91 -6.99 16.48
CA GLU A 285 -2.75 -6.46 15.77
C GLU A 285 -1.85 -7.56 15.16
N ARG A 286 -1.92 -8.79 15.67
CA ARG A 286 -1.07 -9.92 15.26
C ARG A 286 -1.81 -10.95 14.41
N THR A 287 -3.12 -11.03 14.52
CA THR A 287 -3.95 -12.06 13.87
C THR A 287 -4.69 -11.57 12.64
N ASN A 288 -4.49 -10.30 12.23
CA ASN A 288 -5.10 -9.73 11.04
C ASN A 288 -4.25 -9.98 9.77
N GLY A 289 -4.91 -10.00 8.62
CA GLY A 289 -4.30 -10.30 7.33
C GLY A 289 -3.34 -9.22 6.79
N LEU A 290 -3.29 -8.03 7.41
CA LEU A 290 -2.33 -6.99 7.07
C LEU A 290 -0.99 -7.17 7.80
N SER A 291 -1.00 -7.80 8.99
CA SER A 291 0.19 -8.00 9.84
C SER A 291 0.79 -9.39 9.69
N TYR A 292 -0.05 -10.41 9.41
CA TYR A 292 0.35 -11.79 9.17
C TYR A 292 1.09 -11.91 7.83
#